data_232eb35245a87fac10e6232a395efe32
#
_entry.id   232eb35245a87fac10e6232a395efe32
#
_cell.length_a   1.000
_cell.length_b   1.000
_cell.length_c   1.000
_cell.angle_alpha   90.00
_cell.angle_beta   90.00
_cell.angle_gamma   90.00
#
_symmetry.space_group_name_H-M   'P 1'
#
loop_
_entity.id
_entity.type
_entity.pdbx_description
1 polymer ?
#
loop_
_entity_poly.entity_id
_entity_poly.type
_entity_poly.pdbx_seq_one_letter_code
_entity_poly.pdbx_strand_id
1 'polypeptide(L)'
;LKKEYDQAWADYYVKFIQAYREKGIQIDALTIQNEPAAVQTWDSCIYSASEEAAFVADYLGPTLKEAGLGDIAIFIWDHNKDILFDRVEESMANEKAREYIDGVAIHWYTGDHFEAIDMVKKEYPELKVIFSEGCVEYSRFADTRETYKAEMYAHDILGNLASGITTYFDWNLFLDTKGGPNHVGNFCAAPIMCDPENDTFEKRLTYYYIGQFSRYIEKGAVHIATTRY
;
A
#
# COMPACT_ATOMS: atom_id res chain seq x y z
N LEU A 1 -8.70 -4.35 16.93
CA LEU A 1 -9.69 -5.43 16.89
C LEU A 1 -9.92 -5.99 18.30
N LYS A 2 -11.15 -6.43 18.62
CA LYS A 2 -11.40 -7.16 19.87
C LYS A 2 -10.96 -8.60 19.69
N LYS A 3 -10.14 -9.12 20.58
CA LYS A 3 -9.51 -10.45 20.48
C LYS A 3 -10.50 -11.60 20.28
N GLU A 4 -11.69 -11.50 20.85
CA GLU A 4 -12.76 -12.50 20.67
C GLU A 4 -13.25 -12.64 19.21
N TYR A 5 -12.88 -11.69 18.33
CA TYR A 5 -13.25 -11.69 16.90
C TYR A 5 -12.08 -11.96 15.97
N ASP A 6 -10.87 -12.23 16.46
CA ASP A 6 -9.70 -12.44 15.61
C ASP A 6 -9.93 -13.59 14.62
N GLN A 7 -10.48 -14.73 15.08
CA GLN A 7 -10.81 -15.83 14.17
C GLN A 7 -11.90 -15.44 13.14
N ALA A 8 -12.95 -14.76 13.59
CA ALA A 8 -14.01 -14.33 12.68
C ALA A 8 -13.50 -13.36 11.61
N TRP A 9 -12.50 -12.54 11.97
CA TRP A 9 -11.85 -11.62 11.04
C TRP A 9 -10.97 -12.37 10.03
N ALA A 10 -10.20 -13.36 10.46
CA ALA A 10 -9.47 -14.26 9.56
C ALA A 10 -10.39 -15.01 8.59
N ASP A 11 -11.51 -15.53 9.08
CA ASP A 11 -12.54 -16.20 8.27
C ASP A 11 -13.16 -15.23 7.24
N TYR A 12 -13.27 -13.94 7.58
CA TYR A 12 -13.78 -12.92 6.67
C TYR A 12 -12.82 -12.73 5.46
N TYR A 13 -11.50 -12.72 5.67
CA TYR A 13 -10.53 -12.68 4.57
C TYR A 13 -10.69 -13.88 3.63
N VAL A 14 -10.83 -15.07 4.18
CA VAL A 14 -11.08 -16.28 3.37
C VAL A 14 -12.34 -16.13 2.53
N LYS A 15 -13.44 -15.72 3.13
CA LYS A 15 -14.72 -15.52 2.41
C LYS A 15 -14.60 -14.45 1.33
N PHE A 16 -13.92 -13.35 1.61
CA PHE A 16 -13.67 -12.28 0.65
C PHE A 16 -12.92 -12.82 -0.57
N ILE A 17 -11.80 -13.51 -0.36
CA ILE A 17 -10.98 -14.07 -1.44
C ILE A 17 -11.79 -15.07 -2.27
N GLN A 18 -12.51 -15.97 -1.61
CA GLN A 18 -13.33 -16.98 -2.29
C GLN A 18 -14.43 -16.33 -3.13
N ALA A 19 -15.13 -15.33 -2.60
CA ALA A 19 -16.19 -14.62 -3.32
C ALA A 19 -15.67 -13.90 -4.57
N TYR A 20 -14.46 -13.32 -4.53
CA TYR A 20 -13.82 -12.74 -5.71
C TYR A 20 -13.39 -13.81 -6.73
N ARG A 21 -12.82 -14.93 -6.26
CA ARG A 21 -12.45 -16.06 -7.13
C ARG A 21 -13.68 -16.65 -7.86
N GLU A 22 -14.84 -16.73 -7.20
CA GLU A 22 -16.11 -17.16 -7.85
C GLU A 22 -16.56 -16.22 -8.97
N LYS A 23 -16.14 -14.95 -8.94
CA LYS A 23 -16.38 -13.96 -10.00
C LYS A 23 -15.28 -13.94 -11.07
N GLY A 24 -14.31 -14.85 -10.99
CA GLY A 24 -13.17 -14.89 -11.93
C GLY A 24 -12.10 -13.87 -11.65
N ILE A 25 -12.10 -13.21 -10.46
CA ILE A 25 -11.11 -12.25 -10.03
C ILE A 25 -10.18 -12.94 -9.03
N GLN A 26 -8.91 -13.08 -9.40
CA GLN A 26 -7.92 -13.65 -8.52
C GLN A 26 -7.38 -12.55 -7.57
N ILE A 27 -7.31 -12.87 -6.28
CA ILE A 27 -6.60 -12.11 -5.27
C ILE A 27 -5.26 -12.81 -5.05
N ASP A 28 -4.16 -12.10 -5.22
CA ASP A 28 -2.80 -12.64 -5.10
C ASP A 28 -2.13 -12.25 -3.78
N ALA A 29 -2.60 -11.14 -3.17
CA ALA A 29 -2.02 -10.61 -1.94
C ALA A 29 -3.07 -9.83 -1.12
N LEU A 30 -2.79 -9.64 0.16
CA LEU A 30 -3.56 -8.79 1.06
C LEU A 30 -2.65 -8.06 2.05
N THR A 31 -3.15 -6.98 2.62
CA THR A 31 -2.61 -6.35 3.84
C THR A 31 -3.56 -6.58 5.00
N ILE A 32 -3.03 -6.54 6.24
CA ILE A 32 -3.83 -6.83 7.44
C ILE A 32 -4.75 -5.66 7.79
N GLN A 33 -4.22 -4.43 7.72
CA GLN A 33 -4.93 -3.23 8.10
C GLN A 33 -4.30 -2.02 7.44
N ASN A 34 -5.15 -1.19 6.80
CA ASN A 34 -4.70 0.12 6.33
C ASN A 34 -4.34 1.02 7.50
N GLU A 35 -3.14 1.60 7.47
CA GLU A 35 -2.64 2.58 8.43
C GLU A 35 -2.82 2.20 9.91
N PRO A 36 -2.29 1.05 10.37
CA PRO A 36 -2.58 0.49 11.69
C PRO A 36 -2.03 1.33 12.86
N ALA A 37 -1.24 2.35 12.62
CA ALA A 37 -0.77 3.28 13.64
C ALA A 37 -1.57 4.59 13.70
N ALA A 38 -2.59 4.78 12.84
CA ALA A 38 -3.36 6.01 12.75
C ALA A 38 -4.80 5.85 13.25
N VAL A 39 -5.27 6.86 13.98
CA VAL A 39 -6.70 7.06 14.27
C VAL A 39 -7.24 8.05 13.26
N GLN A 40 -8.06 7.57 12.35
CA GLN A 40 -8.60 8.36 11.26
C GLN A 40 -10.00 8.93 11.56
N THR A 41 -10.50 9.82 10.70
CA THR A 41 -11.89 10.32 10.76
C THR A 41 -12.89 9.35 10.07
N TRP A 42 -12.39 8.30 9.48
CA TRP A 42 -13.13 7.17 8.89
C TRP A 42 -12.86 5.89 9.67
N ASP A 43 -13.48 4.78 9.27
CA ASP A 43 -13.30 3.48 9.91
C ASP A 43 -11.82 3.09 9.90
N SER A 44 -11.25 2.88 11.09
CA SER A 44 -9.84 2.55 11.29
C SER A 44 -9.68 1.58 12.46
N CYS A 45 -8.57 0.85 12.48
CA CYS A 45 -8.26 -0.08 13.54
C CYS A 45 -6.76 -0.04 13.86
N ILE A 46 -6.44 0.27 15.11
CA ILE A 46 -5.04 0.31 15.57
C ILE A 46 -4.56 -1.11 15.86
N TYR A 47 -3.37 -1.41 15.34
CA TYR A 47 -2.55 -2.55 15.73
C TYR A 47 -1.14 -2.07 16.10
N SER A 48 -0.59 -2.55 17.21
CA SER A 48 0.86 -2.55 17.42
C SER A 48 1.50 -3.57 16.47
N ALA A 49 2.82 -3.51 16.28
CA ALA A 49 3.52 -4.49 15.46
C ALA A 49 3.36 -5.91 16.01
N SER A 50 3.44 -6.05 17.33
CA SER A 50 3.25 -7.33 18.01
C SER A 50 1.82 -7.87 17.90
N GLU A 51 0.79 -7.01 17.94
CA GLU A 51 -0.61 -7.43 17.74
C GLU A 51 -0.87 -7.86 16.30
N GLU A 52 -0.35 -7.12 15.32
CA GLU A 52 -0.43 -7.47 13.90
C GLU A 52 0.25 -8.82 13.63
N ALA A 53 1.49 -9.00 14.12
CA ALA A 53 2.23 -10.24 14.00
C ALA A 53 1.52 -11.43 14.68
N ALA A 54 0.94 -11.22 15.88
CA ALA A 54 0.18 -12.25 16.57
C ALA A 54 -1.08 -12.65 15.79
N PHE A 55 -1.79 -11.70 15.20
CA PHE A 55 -2.94 -11.98 14.34
C PHE A 55 -2.55 -12.82 13.11
N VAL A 56 -1.43 -12.48 12.46
CA VAL A 56 -0.90 -13.28 11.34
C VAL A 56 -0.54 -14.70 11.79
N ALA A 57 0.21 -14.81 12.90
CA ALA A 57 0.72 -16.09 13.38
C ALA A 57 -0.35 -17.06 13.85
N ASP A 58 -1.34 -16.55 14.60
CA ASP A 58 -2.28 -17.38 15.34
C ASP A 58 -3.62 -17.57 14.64
N TYR A 59 -3.98 -16.66 13.70
CA TYR A 59 -5.27 -16.68 13.05
C TYR A 59 -5.16 -16.64 11.52
N LEU A 60 -4.67 -15.54 10.93
CA LEU A 60 -4.78 -15.32 9.48
C LEU A 60 -3.99 -16.35 8.66
N GLY A 61 -2.71 -16.53 8.96
CA GLY A 61 -1.84 -17.48 8.24
C GLY A 61 -2.36 -18.92 8.28
N PRO A 62 -2.65 -19.49 9.48
CA PRO A 62 -3.24 -20.81 9.60
C PRO A 62 -4.58 -20.94 8.87
N THR A 63 -5.47 -19.96 9.00
CA THR A 63 -6.82 -19.98 8.39
C THR A 63 -6.75 -19.97 6.85
N LEU A 64 -5.88 -19.14 6.27
CA LEU A 64 -5.63 -19.13 4.82
C LEU A 64 -5.08 -20.48 4.35
N LYS A 65 -4.11 -21.02 5.06
CA LYS A 65 -3.50 -22.31 4.73
C LYS A 65 -4.53 -23.46 4.78
N GLU A 66 -5.36 -23.53 5.82
CA GLU A 66 -6.42 -24.51 5.96
C GLU A 66 -7.50 -24.41 4.88
N ALA A 67 -7.77 -23.17 4.43
CA ALA A 67 -8.71 -22.90 3.34
C ALA A 67 -8.14 -23.19 1.93
N GLY A 68 -6.89 -23.66 1.81
CA GLY A 68 -6.21 -23.88 0.52
C GLY A 68 -5.84 -22.57 -0.18
N LEU A 69 -5.64 -21.50 0.59
CA LEU A 69 -5.26 -20.14 0.13
C LEU A 69 -3.86 -19.76 0.61
N GLY A 70 -3.00 -20.72 0.90
CA GLY A 70 -1.64 -20.49 1.39
C GLY A 70 -0.70 -19.89 0.34
N ASP A 71 -1.15 -19.68 -0.88
CA ASP A 71 -0.48 -18.98 -1.97
C ASP A 71 -0.73 -17.45 -1.96
N ILE A 72 -1.65 -16.98 -1.13
CA ILE A 72 -1.94 -15.54 -0.97
C ILE A 72 -0.83 -14.89 -0.13
N ALA A 73 -0.16 -13.91 -0.73
CA ALA A 73 0.90 -13.19 -0.05
C ALA A 73 0.33 -12.26 1.05
N ILE A 74 0.96 -12.27 2.22
CA ILE A 74 0.58 -11.42 3.35
C ILE A 74 1.60 -10.30 3.52
N PHE A 75 1.13 -9.05 3.42
CA PHE A 75 1.93 -7.85 3.67
C PHE A 75 1.49 -7.19 4.97
N ILE A 76 2.46 -6.83 5.80
CA ILE A 76 2.26 -6.10 7.05
C ILE A 76 2.44 -4.60 6.86
N TRP A 77 2.10 -3.82 7.88
CA TRP A 77 2.27 -2.39 8.03
C TRP A 77 1.27 -1.57 7.22
N ASP A 78 1.37 -1.53 5.91
CA ASP A 78 0.47 -0.76 5.04
C ASP A 78 0.30 0.70 5.49
N HIS A 79 1.44 1.39 5.73
CA HIS A 79 1.49 2.73 6.30
C HIS A 79 2.79 3.46 5.92
N ASN A 80 3.03 4.64 6.49
CA ASN A 80 4.12 5.55 6.16
C ASN A 80 5.52 5.00 6.46
N LYS A 81 6.52 5.50 5.73
CA LYS A 81 7.91 5.00 5.74
C LYS A 81 8.72 5.41 6.98
N ASP A 82 8.32 6.46 7.70
CA ASP A 82 9.12 7.08 8.78
C ASP A 82 9.52 6.13 9.92
N ILE A 83 8.67 5.19 10.29
CA ILE A 83 8.96 4.17 11.32
C ILE A 83 8.93 2.74 10.75
N LEU A 84 9.10 2.61 9.43
CA LEU A 84 9.01 1.33 8.72
C LEU A 84 9.93 0.27 9.29
N PHE A 85 11.22 0.60 9.50
CA PHE A 85 12.20 -0.39 9.94
C PHE A 85 11.89 -0.91 11.34
N ASP A 86 11.62 -0.04 12.29
CA ASP A 86 11.28 -0.42 13.67
C ASP A 86 10.02 -1.30 13.71
N ARG A 87 9.04 -0.96 12.87
CA ARG A 87 7.79 -1.71 12.75
C ARG A 87 8.02 -3.13 12.21
N VAL A 88 8.83 -3.26 11.17
CA VAL A 88 9.19 -4.55 10.58
C VAL A 88 10.01 -5.38 11.58
N GLU A 89 11.01 -4.79 12.22
CA GLU A 89 11.85 -5.47 13.21
C GLU A 89 11.02 -6.07 14.35
N GLU A 90 10.09 -5.28 14.93
CA GLU A 90 9.20 -5.75 15.98
C GLU A 90 8.25 -6.86 15.50
N SER A 91 7.67 -6.73 14.30
CA SER A 91 6.78 -7.75 13.75
C SER A 91 7.52 -9.07 13.46
N MET A 92 8.72 -8.96 12.88
CA MET A 92 9.56 -10.10 12.51
C MET A 92 10.23 -10.78 13.72
N ALA A 93 10.18 -10.18 14.91
CA ALA A 93 10.58 -10.85 16.16
C ALA A 93 9.66 -12.04 16.52
N ASN A 94 8.44 -12.08 15.96
CA ASN A 94 7.55 -13.23 16.11
C ASN A 94 7.91 -14.32 15.07
N GLU A 95 8.66 -15.33 15.48
CA GLU A 95 9.14 -16.40 14.59
C GLU A 95 8.01 -17.13 13.84
N LYS A 96 6.85 -17.32 14.48
CA LYS A 96 5.70 -18.00 13.87
C LYS A 96 5.04 -17.10 12.79
N ALA A 97 4.98 -15.78 13.02
CA ALA A 97 4.48 -14.83 12.02
C ALA A 97 5.37 -14.78 10.78
N ARG A 98 6.70 -14.88 10.96
CA ARG A 98 7.67 -14.90 9.85
C ARG A 98 7.40 -15.98 8.80
N GLU A 99 6.78 -17.09 9.20
CA GLU A 99 6.44 -18.18 8.28
C GLU A 99 5.35 -17.78 7.26
N TYR A 100 4.59 -16.72 7.55
CA TYR A 100 3.45 -16.28 6.77
C TYR A 100 3.62 -14.89 6.15
N ILE A 101 4.57 -14.08 6.63
CA ILE A 101 4.79 -12.72 6.15
C ILE A 101 5.65 -12.75 4.89
N ASP A 102 5.11 -12.31 3.76
CA ASP A 102 5.79 -12.24 2.47
C ASP A 102 6.43 -10.88 2.19
N GLY A 103 5.97 -9.84 2.89
CA GLY A 103 6.48 -8.51 2.65
C GLY A 103 5.85 -7.42 3.51
N VAL A 104 6.15 -6.19 3.12
CA VAL A 104 5.68 -4.97 3.77
C VAL A 104 5.14 -3.99 2.75
N ALA A 105 4.02 -3.35 3.09
CA ALA A 105 3.38 -2.34 2.28
C ALA A 105 3.63 -0.95 2.86
N ILE A 106 3.88 0.06 2.01
CA ILE A 106 4.26 1.41 2.42
C ILE A 106 3.45 2.49 1.74
N HIS A 107 3.32 3.65 2.45
CA HIS A 107 2.72 4.90 1.99
C HIS A 107 3.75 6.04 2.04
N TRP A 108 3.42 7.22 1.48
CA TRP A 108 4.35 8.35 1.33
C TRP A 108 4.09 9.58 2.22
N TYR A 109 3.04 9.57 3.06
CA TYR A 109 2.50 10.80 3.66
C TYR A 109 3.40 11.46 4.73
N THR A 110 4.42 10.77 5.23
CA THR A 110 5.41 11.33 6.18
C THR A 110 6.73 11.77 5.54
N GLY A 111 6.89 11.56 4.24
CA GLY A 111 8.10 11.96 3.50
C GLY A 111 8.86 10.80 2.87
N ASP A 112 10.08 11.07 2.44
CA ASP A 112 10.88 10.18 1.59
C ASP A 112 11.29 8.88 2.27
N HIS A 113 12.01 8.98 3.38
CA HIS A 113 12.50 7.86 4.22
C HIS A 113 12.93 6.62 3.42
N PHE A 114 13.55 6.82 2.24
CA PHE A 114 13.98 5.71 1.38
C PHE A 114 15.02 4.82 2.06
N GLU A 115 15.81 5.40 2.96
CA GLU A 115 16.77 4.68 3.80
C GLU A 115 16.10 3.60 4.67
N ALA A 116 14.85 3.81 5.09
CA ALA A 116 14.11 2.80 5.86
C ALA A 116 13.81 1.55 5.02
N ILE A 117 13.54 1.73 3.72
CA ILE A 117 13.39 0.61 2.76
C ILE A 117 14.75 -0.10 2.59
N ASP A 118 15.84 0.66 2.42
CA ASP A 118 17.18 0.10 2.29
C ASP A 118 17.55 -0.74 3.52
N MET A 119 17.18 -0.28 4.74
CA MET A 119 17.40 -1.02 5.99
C MET A 119 16.60 -2.32 6.03
N VAL A 120 15.31 -2.28 5.68
CA VAL A 120 14.46 -3.49 5.60
C VAL A 120 15.05 -4.49 4.60
N LYS A 121 15.41 -4.04 3.39
CA LYS A 121 15.99 -4.92 2.36
C LYS A 121 17.33 -5.51 2.74
N LYS A 122 18.11 -4.83 3.56
CA LYS A 122 19.39 -5.31 4.06
C LYS A 122 19.23 -6.38 5.14
N GLU A 123 18.33 -6.14 6.10
CA GLU A 123 18.13 -7.03 7.26
C GLU A 123 17.21 -8.21 6.93
N TYR A 124 16.20 -7.98 6.08
CA TYR A 124 15.20 -8.97 5.67
C TYR A 124 15.12 -9.04 4.14
N PRO A 125 16.17 -9.54 3.46
CA PRO A 125 16.24 -9.55 1.99
C PRO A 125 15.16 -10.38 1.31
N GLU A 126 14.54 -11.32 2.03
CA GLU A 126 13.42 -12.14 1.59
C GLU A 126 12.11 -11.36 1.47
N LEU A 127 11.91 -10.31 2.27
CA LEU A 127 10.68 -9.53 2.26
C LEU A 127 10.56 -8.72 0.97
N LYS A 128 9.40 -8.80 0.35
CA LYS A 128 9.01 -7.88 -0.71
C LYS A 128 8.60 -6.54 -0.09
N VAL A 129 8.97 -5.44 -0.71
CA VAL A 129 8.46 -4.11 -0.35
C VAL A 129 7.61 -3.62 -1.49
N ILE A 130 6.36 -3.25 -1.20
CA ILE A 130 5.43 -2.68 -2.16
C ILE A 130 4.99 -1.29 -1.69
N PHE A 131 4.88 -0.36 -2.62
CA PHE A 131 4.21 0.90 -2.37
C PHE A 131 2.72 0.71 -2.64
N SER A 132 1.92 0.76 -1.59
CA SER A 132 0.50 0.37 -1.63
C SER A 132 -0.46 1.54 -1.74
N GLU A 133 -0.03 2.75 -1.34
CA GLU A 133 -0.88 3.93 -1.39
C GLU A 133 -0.09 5.24 -1.44
N GLY A 134 -0.58 6.14 -2.30
CA GLY A 134 -0.19 7.54 -2.30
C GLY A 134 -1.17 8.36 -3.12
N CYS A 135 -1.53 9.55 -2.66
CA CYS A 135 -2.29 10.52 -3.41
C CYS A 135 -1.92 11.95 -3.02
N VAL A 136 -2.28 12.89 -3.86
CA VAL A 136 -2.12 14.32 -3.57
C VAL A 136 -3.40 14.83 -2.92
N GLU A 137 -3.37 14.98 -1.59
CA GLU A 137 -4.49 15.47 -0.80
C GLU A 137 -4.70 16.98 -0.99
N TYR A 138 -5.92 17.40 -1.25
CA TYR A 138 -6.24 18.83 -1.38
C TYR A 138 -6.13 19.60 -0.06
N SER A 139 -6.31 18.93 1.09
CA SER A 139 -6.06 19.53 2.40
C SER A 139 -4.65 20.12 2.55
N ARG A 140 -3.67 19.57 1.84
CA ARG A 140 -2.26 19.98 1.90
C ARG A 140 -1.76 20.67 0.63
N PHE A 141 -2.31 20.32 -0.54
CA PHE A 141 -1.72 20.63 -1.85
C PHE A 141 -2.71 21.29 -2.83
N ALA A 142 -3.91 21.76 -2.39
CA ALA A 142 -4.90 22.35 -3.30
C ALA A 142 -4.32 23.49 -4.15
N ASP A 143 -3.59 24.40 -3.54
CA ASP A 143 -3.00 25.58 -4.19
C ASP A 143 -1.63 25.33 -4.81
N THR A 144 -1.16 24.10 -4.78
CA THR A 144 0.15 23.73 -5.33
C THR A 144 0.06 23.59 -6.86
N ARG A 145 1.12 24.04 -7.55
CA ARG A 145 1.20 23.91 -9.02
C ARG A 145 1.14 22.45 -9.45
N GLU A 146 0.49 22.19 -10.58
CA GLU A 146 0.39 20.84 -11.15
C GLU A 146 1.74 20.18 -11.44
N THR A 147 2.74 20.98 -11.86
CA THR A 147 4.10 20.49 -12.06
C THR A 147 4.70 19.92 -10.77
N TYR A 148 4.50 20.59 -9.65
CA TYR A 148 5.00 20.10 -8.35
C TYR A 148 4.31 18.79 -7.94
N LYS A 149 2.97 18.70 -8.11
CA LYS A 149 2.22 17.47 -7.83
C LYS A 149 2.73 16.29 -8.68
N ALA A 150 3.03 16.53 -9.95
CA ALA A 150 3.57 15.51 -10.84
C ALA A 150 5.02 15.13 -10.49
N GLU A 151 5.84 16.11 -10.11
CA GLU A 151 7.22 15.89 -9.66
C GLU A 151 7.27 15.11 -8.35
N MET A 152 6.31 15.27 -7.43
CA MET A 152 6.18 14.43 -6.22
C MET A 152 6.10 12.96 -6.59
N TYR A 153 5.24 12.59 -7.56
CA TYR A 153 5.14 11.21 -8.03
C TYR A 153 6.44 10.71 -8.64
N ALA A 154 7.06 11.48 -9.53
CA ALA A 154 8.32 11.08 -10.17
C ALA A 154 9.42 10.87 -9.14
N HIS A 155 9.53 11.77 -8.17
CA HIS A 155 10.52 11.70 -7.09
C HIS A 155 10.31 10.45 -6.23
N ASP A 156 9.07 10.24 -5.75
CA ASP A 156 8.76 9.11 -4.88
C ASP A 156 8.92 7.76 -5.61
N ILE A 157 8.43 7.65 -6.85
CA ILE A 157 8.59 6.42 -7.66
C ILE A 157 10.08 6.11 -7.87
N LEU A 158 10.89 7.09 -8.25
CA LEU A 158 12.33 6.90 -8.48
C LEU A 158 13.05 6.50 -7.19
N GLY A 159 12.76 7.18 -6.08
CA GLY A 159 13.36 6.88 -4.79
C GLY A 159 13.01 5.48 -4.29
N ASN A 160 11.75 5.12 -4.35
CA ASN A 160 11.25 3.80 -3.95
C ASN A 160 11.84 2.68 -4.83
N LEU A 161 11.83 2.84 -6.17
CA LEU A 161 12.42 1.87 -7.09
C LEU A 161 13.93 1.70 -6.84
N ALA A 162 14.64 2.80 -6.61
CA ALA A 162 16.07 2.75 -6.30
C ALA A 162 16.37 2.06 -4.95
N SER A 163 15.41 2.05 -4.02
CA SER A 163 15.48 1.30 -2.75
C SER A 163 14.94 -0.13 -2.84
N GLY A 164 14.47 -0.56 -4.04
CA GLY A 164 14.14 -1.95 -4.30
C GLY A 164 12.69 -2.35 -4.04
N ILE A 165 11.74 -1.41 -4.15
CA ILE A 165 10.32 -1.81 -4.20
C ILE A 165 10.04 -2.62 -5.45
N THR A 166 9.04 -3.48 -5.37
CA THR A 166 8.67 -4.39 -6.47
C THR A 166 7.37 -3.99 -7.18
N THR A 167 6.56 -3.15 -6.56
CA THR A 167 5.24 -2.77 -7.04
C THR A 167 4.87 -1.38 -6.53
N TYR A 168 4.15 -0.61 -7.34
CA TYR A 168 3.69 0.73 -6.99
C TYR A 168 2.21 0.87 -7.33
N PHE A 169 1.38 1.20 -6.33
CA PHE A 169 -0.04 1.49 -6.48
C PHE A 169 -0.33 2.95 -6.11
N ASP A 170 -1.04 3.65 -6.98
CA ASP A 170 -1.66 4.94 -6.67
C ASP A 170 -3.02 4.73 -5.99
N TRP A 171 -3.44 5.69 -5.14
CA TRP A 171 -4.69 5.56 -4.40
C TRP A 171 -5.92 5.59 -5.31
N ASN A 172 -5.99 6.56 -6.22
CA ASN A 172 -7.14 6.74 -7.10
C ASN A 172 -6.72 6.94 -8.55
N LEU A 173 -7.26 6.15 -9.46
CA LEU A 173 -7.09 6.38 -10.90
C LEU A 173 -8.02 7.48 -11.41
N PHE A 174 -9.25 7.53 -10.90
CA PHE A 174 -10.30 8.47 -11.30
C PHE A 174 -10.93 9.11 -10.07
N LEU A 175 -11.11 10.44 -10.11
CA LEU A 175 -11.94 11.18 -9.17
C LEU A 175 -12.78 12.20 -9.91
N ASP A 176 -13.83 12.73 -9.27
CA ASP A 176 -14.64 13.81 -9.83
C ASP A 176 -13.90 15.16 -9.77
N THR A 177 -14.47 16.20 -10.36
CA THR A 177 -13.89 17.55 -10.43
C THR A 177 -13.62 18.19 -9.06
N LYS A 178 -14.22 17.65 -7.99
CA LYS A 178 -14.02 18.09 -6.59
C LYS A 178 -12.96 17.28 -5.86
N GLY A 179 -12.51 16.17 -6.46
CA GLY A 179 -11.59 15.23 -5.81
C GLY A 179 -12.30 14.14 -5.00
N GLY A 180 -13.53 13.81 -5.37
CA GLY A 180 -14.38 12.79 -4.77
C GLY A 180 -14.87 11.74 -5.78
N PRO A 181 -15.90 10.95 -5.42
CA PRO A 181 -16.76 11.08 -4.23
C PRO A 181 -16.04 10.75 -2.92
N ASN A 182 -16.47 11.35 -1.81
CA ASN A 182 -15.88 11.14 -0.51
C ASN A 182 -16.92 11.37 0.61
N HIS A 183 -16.94 10.49 1.63
CA HIS A 183 -17.90 10.55 2.74
C HIS A 183 -17.36 11.25 4.01
N VAL A 184 -16.05 11.59 4.04
CA VAL A 184 -15.40 12.21 5.22
C VAL A 184 -14.73 13.55 4.91
N GLY A 185 -14.86 14.06 3.67
CA GLY A 185 -14.30 15.36 3.26
C GLY A 185 -12.80 15.32 2.92
N ASN A 186 -12.21 14.14 2.76
CA ASN A 186 -10.81 13.97 2.35
C ASN A 186 -10.72 13.94 0.82
N PHE A 187 -10.75 15.10 0.19
CA PHE A 187 -10.67 15.24 -1.26
C PHE A 187 -9.23 15.22 -1.75
N CYS A 188 -9.02 14.56 -2.90
CA CYS A 188 -7.70 14.32 -3.48
C CYS A 188 -7.65 14.67 -4.98
N ALA A 189 -6.44 14.81 -5.52
CA ALA A 189 -6.20 14.79 -6.95
C ALA A 189 -6.01 13.34 -7.41
N ALA A 190 -6.55 13.00 -8.58
CA ALA A 190 -6.25 11.77 -9.28
C ALA A 190 -5.55 12.06 -10.62
N PRO A 191 -4.86 11.10 -11.22
CA PRO A 191 -4.30 11.22 -12.55
C PRO A 191 -5.35 11.58 -13.61
N ILE A 192 -6.60 11.16 -13.43
CA ILE A 192 -7.73 11.47 -14.31
C ILE A 192 -8.86 12.05 -13.46
N MET A 193 -9.27 13.28 -13.80
CA MET A 193 -10.40 13.96 -13.18
C MET A 193 -11.59 13.94 -14.12
N CYS A 194 -12.72 13.43 -13.64
CA CYS A 194 -13.94 13.25 -14.43
C CYS A 194 -14.96 14.35 -14.12
N ASP A 195 -15.59 14.89 -15.13
CA ASP A 195 -16.69 15.84 -15.02
C ASP A 195 -18.00 15.16 -15.42
N PRO A 196 -18.77 14.62 -14.45
CA PRO A 196 -20.02 13.93 -14.76
C PRO A 196 -21.15 14.86 -15.23
N GLU A 197 -21.05 16.17 -15.00
CA GLU A 197 -22.04 17.14 -15.45
C GLU A 197 -21.92 17.41 -16.96
N ASN A 198 -20.69 17.39 -17.48
CA ASN A 198 -20.40 17.68 -18.89
C ASN A 198 -20.01 16.41 -19.68
N ASP A 199 -20.02 15.23 -19.06
CA ASP A 199 -19.58 13.95 -19.64
C ASP A 199 -18.18 14.04 -20.27
N THR A 200 -17.25 14.66 -19.55
CA THR A 200 -15.86 14.85 -19.96
C THR A 200 -14.88 14.37 -18.92
N PHE A 201 -13.62 14.24 -19.30
CA PHE A 201 -12.52 13.98 -18.37
C PHE A 201 -11.24 14.70 -18.78
N GLU A 202 -10.40 14.97 -17.81
CA GLU A 202 -9.09 15.58 -17.98
C GLU A 202 -7.99 14.65 -17.49
N LYS A 203 -6.97 14.41 -18.29
CA LYS A 203 -5.72 13.78 -17.85
C LYS A 203 -4.82 14.85 -17.26
N ARG A 204 -4.57 14.76 -15.97
CA ARG A 204 -3.70 15.68 -15.24
C ARG A 204 -2.22 15.43 -15.59
N LEU A 205 -1.34 16.34 -15.21
CA LEU A 205 0.09 16.16 -15.44
C LEU A 205 0.65 14.92 -14.75
N THR A 206 0.10 14.55 -13.59
CA THR A 206 0.42 13.31 -12.84
C THR A 206 0.19 12.06 -13.69
N TYR A 207 -0.85 12.00 -14.52
CA TYR A 207 -1.08 10.90 -15.47
C TYR A 207 0.12 10.66 -16.38
N TYR A 208 0.68 11.73 -16.91
CA TYR A 208 1.82 11.63 -17.85
C TYR A 208 3.11 11.26 -17.12
N TYR A 209 3.33 11.78 -15.90
CA TYR A 209 4.51 11.46 -15.10
C TYR A 209 4.51 10.00 -14.64
N ILE A 210 3.41 9.51 -14.08
CA ILE A 210 3.25 8.09 -13.73
C ILE A 210 3.40 7.22 -14.99
N GLY A 211 2.86 7.67 -16.11
CA GLY A 211 2.96 7.01 -17.41
C GLY A 211 4.39 6.81 -17.91
N GLN A 212 5.37 7.64 -17.50
CA GLN A 212 6.77 7.42 -17.84
C GLN A 212 7.35 6.16 -17.20
N PHE A 213 6.80 5.74 -16.08
CA PHE A 213 7.21 4.51 -15.39
C PHE A 213 6.36 3.32 -15.85
N SER A 214 5.04 3.42 -15.72
CA SER A 214 4.13 2.30 -15.96
C SER A 214 4.13 1.79 -17.40
N ARG A 215 4.48 2.66 -18.37
CA ARG A 215 4.56 2.28 -19.78
C ARG A 215 5.86 1.59 -20.16
N TYR A 216 6.97 1.91 -19.49
CA TYR A 216 8.31 1.51 -19.91
C TYR A 216 8.99 0.51 -18.98
N ILE A 217 8.48 0.36 -17.75
CA ILE A 217 8.95 -0.66 -16.82
C ILE A 217 7.98 -1.84 -16.90
N GLU A 218 8.39 -2.85 -17.66
CA GLU A 218 7.57 -4.05 -17.87
C GLU A 218 7.63 -4.99 -16.66
N LYS A 219 6.60 -5.81 -16.50
CA LYS A 219 6.58 -6.87 -15.49
C LYS A 219 7.80 -7.79 -15.68
N GLY A 220 8.58 -7.97 -14.63
CA GLY A 220 9.81 -8.77 -14.67
C GLY A 220 11.07 -7.96 -15.02
N ALA A 221 10.98 -6.65 -15.22
CA ALA A 221 12.14 -5.79 -15.36
C ALA A 221 13.07 -5.91 -14.15
N VAL A 222 14.37 -5.97 -14.40
CA VAL A 222 15.39 -6.10 -13.34
C VAL A 222 16.01 -4.73 -13.09
N HIS A 223 15.92 -4.27 -11.84
CA HIS A 223 16.62 -3.06 -11.43
C HIS A 223 18.13 -3.30 -11.43
N ILE A 224 18.84 -2.47 -12.17
CA ILE A 224 20.31 -2.39 -12.14
C ILE A 224 20.75 -1.29 -11.15
N ALA A 225 21.99 -1.39 -10.67
CA ALA A 225 22.50 -0.41 -9.71
C ALA A 225 22.40 1.03 -10.26
N THR A 226 21.81 1.91 -9.46
CA THR A 226 21.67 3.34 -9.73
C THR A 226 22.22 4.15 -8.58
N THR A 227 22.69 5.39 -8.85
CA THR A 227 23.08 6.36 -7.82
C THR A 227 21.96 7.35 -7.60
N ARG A 228 21.73 7.71 -6.33
CA ARG A 228 20.85 8.80 -5.90
C ARG A 228 21.73 9.94 -5.39
N TYR A 229 21.36 11.17 -5.69
CA TYR A 229 22.01 12.38 -5.21
C TYR A 229 21.03 13.14 -4.33
#